data_e9399b8346dfa6c4b211f979a752afcf
#
_entry.id   e9399b8346dfa6c4b211f979a752afcf
#
_cell.length_a   1.000
_cell.length_b   1.000
_cell.length_c   1.000
_cell.angle_alpha   90.00
_cell.angle_beta   90.00
_cell.angle_gamma   90.00
#
_symmetry.space_group_name_H-M   'P 1'
#
loop_
_entity.id
_entity.type
_entity.pdbx_description
1 polymer ?
#
loop_
_entity_poly.entity_id
_entity_poly.type
_entity_poly.pdbx_seq_one_letter_code
_entity_poly.pdbx_strand_id
1 'polypeptide(L)'
;MNPYQLREKKGKTGLGAGVWNIGVGTDPFGGPTREPIPMFDRLAVLADAGMSYFEAHDTEILAEQAEAARKRADEVGIRCGMYTPSFFADPVFKDGAMTSNDPAIRALAIENAKRAIDTARVLGAEVVVFWNGREGFDFVLTKNGRDAVKRLVDGFNQVAAYAKEKHGDNIRLAIEPKPNEPRANMYLANVGEVLYLISRLDQSHRHLFGVNPETAHSRIAGLDYLWDVEMCLEAGKLFHIHLNSQDGQRYDQDLPFGYTEPLKDLALLVVLQDAGYEGIVAFDIKAPRTDDPKNIADIVTVSSRNLLSLWEKALAVDRDAIQRFRDEKRNTALAGYLAQCLYG
;
A
#
# COMPACT_ATOMS: atom_id res chain seq x y z
N MET A 1 -12.44 -10.11 -18.35
CA MET A 1 -12.05 -8.78 -18.83
C MET A 1 -10.54 -8.73 -18.86
N ASN A 2 -9.93 -8.21 -19.93
CA ASN A 2 -8.48 -8.03 -20.00
C ASN A 2 -8.08 -6.95 -18.97
N PRO A 3 -6.93 -7.05 -18.23
CA PRO A 3 -6.40 -6.00 -17.35
C PRO A 3 -6.40 -4.61 -17.99
N TYR A 4 -6.16 -4.54 -19.30
CA TYR A 4 -6.25 -3.30 -20.08
C TYR A 4 -7.65 -2.66 -20.11
N GLN A 5 -8.73 -3.38 -19.83
CA GLN A 5 -10.10 -2.86 -19.88
C GLN A 5 -10.53 -2.14 -18.60
N LEU A 6 -9.92 -2.40 -17.46
CA LEU A 6 -10.06 -1.54 -16.26
C LEU A 6 -9.45 -0.16 -16.53
N ARG A 7 -8.31 -0.13 -17.22
CA ARG A 7 -7.63 1.09 -17.67
C ARG A 7 -8.46 1.91 -18.67
N GLU A 8 -9.14 1.24 -19.59
CA GLU A 8 -9.93 1.91 -20.67
C GLU A 8 -11.30 2.40 -20.19
N LYS A 9 -11.97 1.69 -19.27
CA LYS A 9 -13.34 2.00 -18.84
C LYS A 9 -13.47 3.20 -17.90
N LYS A 10 -12.42 3.60 -17.17
CA LYS A 10 -12.48 4.72 -16.21
C LYS A 10 -11.33 5.74 -16.32
N GLY A 11 -10.44 5.62 -17.27
CA GLY A 11 -9.42 6.62 -17.59
C GLY A 11 -8.34 6.88 -16.52
N LYS A 12 -8.51 6.45 -15.28
CA LYS A 12 -7.60 6.73 -14.16
C LYS A 12 -7.31 5.52 -13.27
N THR A 13 -8.26 4.63 -13.02
CA THR A 13 -8.05 3.45 -12.18
C THR A 13 -7.22 2.42 -12.93
N GLY A 14 -6.03 2.09 -12.44
CA GLY A 14 -5.17 1.07 -12.99
C GLY A 14 -4.70 0.09 -11.93
N LEU A 15 -4.16 -1.05 -12.39
CA LEU A 15 -3.54 -2.03 -11.52
C LEU A 15 -2.06 -1.70 -11.35
N GLY A 16 -1.59 -1.75 -10.10
CA GLY A 16 -0.20 -1.58 -9.74
C GLY A 16 0.39 -2.80 -9.04
N ALA A 17 1.70 -2.90 -9.03
CA ALA A 17 2.41 -3.89 -8.22
C ALA A 17 3.82 -3.41 -7.89
N GLY A 18 4.29 -3.75 -6.70
CA GLY A 18 5.65 -3.47 -6.29
C GLY A 18 6.69 -4.26 -7.09
N VAL A 19 7.80 -3.63 -7.45
CA VAL A 19 8.92 -4.33 -8.09
C VAL A 19 9.53 -5.38 -7.17
N TRP A 20 9.30 -5.27 -5.86
CA TRP A 20 9.69 -6.27 -4.86
C TRP A 20 8.87 -7.55 -4.93
N ASN A 21 7.64 -7.52 -5.44
CA ASN A 21 6.75 -8.69 -5.56
C ASN A 21 7.40 -9.81 -6.38
N ILE A 22 8.22 -9.44 -7.35
CA ILE A 22 8.99 -10.33 -8.21
C ILE A 22 10.50 -10.28 -7.90
N GLY A 23 10.82 -9.98 -6.64
CA GLY A 23 12.18 -9.91 -6.12
C GLY A 23 12.79 -11.29 -5.81
N VAL A 24 13.75 -11.28 -4.91
CA VAL A 24 14.59 -12.46 -4.59
C VAL A 24 13.91 -13.53 -3.72
N GLY A 25 12.62 -13.36 -3.37
CA GLY A 25 11.88 -14.31 -2.55
C GLY A 25 12.40 -14.37 -1.12
N THR A 26 12.41 -13.24 -0.45
CA THR A 26 12.70 -13.15 0.99
C THR A 26 11.42 -13.25 1.79
N ASP A 27 11.48 -14.00 2.88
CA ASP A 27 10.54 -13.95 3.98
C ASP A 27 11.28 -13.53 5.27
N PRO A 28 10.59 -13.31 6.41
CA PRO A 28 11.25 -12.90 7.65
C PRO A 28 12.30 -13.89 8.19
N PHE A 29 12.36 -15.11 7.66
CA PHE A 29 13.08 -16.23 8.24
C PHE A 29 14.31 -16.69 7.46
N GLY A 30 14.71 -15.97 6.42
CA GLY A 30 15.90 -16.34 5.67
C GLY A 30 16.31 -15.35 4.60
N GLY A 31 17.47 -15.62 3.99
CA GLY A 31 18.03 -14.82 2.89
C GLY A 31 17.37 -15.12 1.53
N PRO A 32 17.88 -14.51 0.47
CA PRO A 32 17.40 -14.71 -0.89
C PRO A 32 17.39 -16.20 -1.30
N THR A 33 16.36 -16.60 -2.04
CA THR A 33 16.21 -17.97 -2.56
C THR A 33 16.44 -18.08 -4.06
N ARG A 34 16.60 -16.95 -4.72
CA ARG A 34 16.80 -16.86 -6.17
C ARG A 34 17.68 -15.67 -6.53
N GLU A 35 18.27 -15.72 -7.70
CA GLU A 35 19.00 -14.58 -8.26
C GLU A 35 18.03 -13.43 -8.54
N PRO A 36 18.43 -12.18 -8.31
CA PRO A 36 17.58 -11.02 -8.56
C PRO A 36 17.41 -10.81 -10.08
N ILE A 37 16.17 -10.59 -10.51
CA ILE A 37 15.92 -10.01 -11.83
C ILE A 37 16.47 -8.58 -11.83
N PRO A 38 17.25 -8.16 -12.83
CA PRO A 38 17.72 -6.78 -12.94
C PRO A 38 16.56 -5.78 -12.84
N MET A 39 16.75 -4.67 -12.13
CA MET A 39 15.65 -3.78 -11.76
C MET A 39 14.81 -3.31 -12.96
N PHE A 40 15.45 -2.91 -14.04
CA PHE A 40 14.76 -2.42 -15.24
C PHE A 40 14.04 -3.52 -16.02
N ASP A 41 14.48 -4.79 -15.89
CA ASP A 41 13.78 -5.93 -16.47
C ASP A 41 12.51 -6.28 -15.69
N ARG A 42 12.46 -6.00 -14.37
CA ARG A 42 11.25 -6.15 -13.56
C ARG A 42 10.10 -5.29 -14.09
N LEU A 43 10.39 -4.10 -14.63
CA LEU A 43 9.37 -3.24 -15.22
C LEU A 43 8.69 -3.91 -16.41
N ALA A 44 9.46 -4.59 -17.27
CA ALA A 44 8.90 -5.35 -18.39
C ALA A 44 8.06 -6.55 -17.89
N VAL A 45 8.55 -7.28 -16.88
CA VAL A 45 7.82 -8.42 -16.29
C VAL A 45 6.47 -7.98 -15.72
N LEU A 46 6.41 -6.83 -15.02
CA LEU A 46 5.15 -6.29 -14.50
C LEU A 46 4.22 -5.84 -15.62
N ALA A 47 4.75 -5.20 -16.68
CA ALA A 47 3.98 -4.83 -17.86
C ALA A 47 3.36 -6.05 -18.54
N ASP A 48 4.15 -7.12 -18.75
CA ASP A 48 3.70 -8.38 -19.34
C ASP A 48 2.66 -9.11 -18.47
N ALA A 49 2.76 -8.96 -17.14
CA ALA A 49 1.74 -9.43 -16.19
C ALA A 49 0.46 -8.57 -16.17
N GLY A 50 0.38 -7.52 -16.99
CA GLY A 50 -0.80 -6.67 -17.17
C GLY A 50 -0.91 -5.50 -16.22
N MET A 51 0.17 -5.14 -15.51
CA MET A 51 0.18 -3.96 -14.65
C MET A 51 0.25 -2.67 -15.47
N SER A 52 -0.46 -1.65 -15.02
CA SER A 52 -0.41 -0.28 -15.57
C SER A 52 0.57 0.59 -14.80
N TYR A 53 0.86 0.21 -13.56
CA TYR A 53 1.73 0.92 -12.65
C TYR A 53 2.73 -0.03 -11.99
N PHE A 54 3.92 0.48 -11.77
CA PHE A 54 4.90 -0.13 -10.88
C PHE A 54 5.07 0.72 -9.63
N GLU A 55 5.56 0.11 -8.56
CA GLU A 55 5.89 0.74 -7.30
C GLU A 55 7.30 0.36 -6.89
N ALA A 56 8.01 1.29 -6.23
CA ALA A 56 9.40 1.05 -5.85
C ALA A 56 9.78 1.78 -4.57
N HIS A 57 10.74 1.21 -3.84
CA HIS A 57 11.44 1.88 -2.77
C HIS A 57 12.69 2.61 -3.29
N ASP A 58 13.20 3.55 -2.50
CA ASP A 58 14.44 4.26 -2.77
C ASP A 58 15.71 3.37 -2.73
N THR A 59 15.57 2.14 -2.23
CA THR A 59 16.60 1.09 -2.27
C THR A 59 16.60 0.28 -3.57
N GLU A 60 15.54 0.34 -4.36
CA GLU A 60 15.39 -0.39 -5.61
C GLU A 60 15.65 0.49 -6.82
N ILE A 61 15.14 1.72 -6.78
CA ILE A 61 15.44 2.75 -7.78
C ILE A 61 16.05 3.94 -7.05
N LEU A 62 17.36 4.10 -7.17
CA LEU A 62 18.07 5.21 -6.56
C LEU A 62 17.74 6.52 -7.28
N ALA A 63 17.92 7.67 -6.61
CA ALA A 63 17.61 8.98 -7.15
C ALA A 63 18.30 9.25 -8.50
N GLU A 64 19.56 8.86 -8.65
CA GLU A 64 20.34 8.98 -9.89
C GLU A 64 19.86 8.07 -11.03
N GLN A 65 19.05 7.04 -10.72
CA GLN A 65 18.48 6.12 -11.69
C GLN A 65 17.06 6.52 -12.13
N ALA A 66 16.44 7.51 -11.48
CA ALA A 66 15.03 7.84 -11.65
C ALA A 66 14.66 8.18 -13.11
N GLU A 67 15.47 9.00 -13.80
CA GLU A 67 15.21 9.33 -15.21
C GLU A 67 15.32 8.10 -16.12
N ALA A 68 16.30 7.23 -15.91
CA ALA A 68 16.48 6.01 -16.66
C ALA A 68 15.33 5.01 -16.41
N ALA A 69 14.89 4.90 -15.15
CA ALA A 69 13.76 4.05 -14.78
C ALA A 69 12.44 4.57 -15.40
N ARG A 70 12.21 5.88 -15.38
CA ARG A 70 11.05 6.49 -16.05
C ARG A 70 11.06 6.23 -17.54
N LYS A 71 12.19 6.45 -18.21
CA LYS A 71 12.34 6.15 -19.64
C LYS A 71 12.02 4.69 -19.94
N ARG A 72 12.58 3.78 -19.13
CA ARG A 72 12.31 2.33 -19.31
C ARG A 72 10.84 1.98 -19.09
N ALA A 73 10.19 2.58 -18.11
CA ALA A 73 8.78 2.41 -17.85
C ALA A 73 7.91 2.89 -19.03
N ASP A 74 8.23 4.04 -19.61
CA ASP A 74 7.57 4.56 -20.82
C ASP A 74 7.74 3.60 -22.02
N GLU A 75 8.93 3.02 -22.21
CA GLU A 75 9.21 2.05 -23.27
C GLU A 75 8.35 0.78 -23.16
N VAL A 76 8.10 0.28 -21.94
CA VAL A 76 7.29 -0.93 -21.70
C VAL A 76 5.81 -0.61 -21.42
N GLY A 77 5.42 0.65 -21.43
CA GLY A 77 4.02 1.09 -21.35
C GLY A 77 3.41 1.08 -19.94
N ILE A 78 4.22 1.18 -18.87
CA ILE A 78 3.77 1.33 -17.48
C ILE A 78 4.22 2.68 -16.89
N ARG A 79 3.68 3.07 -15.76
CA ARG A 79 4.02 4.32 -15.05
C ARG A 79 4.35 4.04 -13.59
N CYS A 80 5.10 4.94 -12.95
CA CYS A 80 5.28 4.88 -11.51
C CYS A 80 3.97 5.27 -10.81
N GLY A 81 3.43 4.36 -9.99
CA GLY A 81 2.27 4.63 -9.15
C GLY A 81 2.68 5.18 -7.79
N MET A 82 3.65 4.54 -7.17
CA MET A 82 4.10 4.84 -5.82
C MET A 82 5.63 4.80 -5.72
N TYR A 83 6.15 5.70 -4.88
CA TYR A 83 7.55 5.67 -4.48
C TYR A 83 7.68 5.84 -2.97
N THR A 84 8.57 5.07 -2.33
CA THR A 84 8.62 4.94 -0.87
C THR A 84 10.04 5.16 -0.35
N PRO A 85 10.28 6.07 0.62
CA PRO A 85 11.54 6.13 1.35
C PRO A 85 11.66 4.92 2.29
N SER A 86 12.82 4.24 2.26
CA SER A 86 13.08 3.05 3.06
C SER A 86 13.66 3.41 4.43
N PHE A 87 12.78 3.57 5.43
CA PHE A 87 13.20 3.79 6.82
C PHE A 87 13.51 2.52 7.60
N PHE A 88 13.63 1.38 6.92
CA PHE A 88 13.80 0.06 7.54
C PHE A 88 15.08 -0.66 7.11
N ALA A 89 15.56 -0.41 5.90
CA ALA A 89 16.66 -1.16 5.29
C ALA A 89 18.01 -0.78 5.88
N ASP A 90 18.30 0.52 6.08
CA ASP A 90 19.56 0.98 6.65
C ASP A 90 19.58 0.73 8.18
N PRO A 91 20.62 0.03 8.70
CA PRO A 91 20.81 -0.17 10.13
C PRO A 91 20.81 1.09 10.99
N VAL A 92 21.07 2.26 10.42
CA VAL A 92 20.99 3.55 11.12
C VAL A 92 19.60 3.79 11.72
N PHE A 93 18.54 3.29 11.07
CA PHE A 93 17.16 3.42 11.52
C PHE A 93 16.70 2.31 12.47
N LYS A 94 17.60 1.45 12.97
CA LYS A 94 17.24 0.32 13.86
C LYS A 94 16.36 0.69 15.06
N ASP A 95 16.47 1.93 15.55
CA ASP A 95 15.66 2.47 16.68
C ASP A 95 14.57 3.45 16.20
N GLY A 96 14.10 3.30 14.98
CA GLY A 96 13.15 4.22 14.35
C GLY A 96 13.85 5.31 13.55
N ALA A 97 13.11 5.93 12.67
CA ALA A 97 13.54 7.04 11.82
C ALA A 97 13.09 8.38 12.47
N MET A 98 11.85 8.82 12.20
CA MET A 98 11.30 10.06 12.76
C MET A 98 11.06 9.97 14.27
N THR A 99 10.90 8.79 14.87
CA THR A 99 10.74 8.61 16.32
C THR A 99 12.03 8.22 17.03
N SER A 100 13.16 8.14 16.35
CA SER A 100 14.46 7.84 16.96
C SER A 100 14.71 8.71 18.19
N ASN A 101 15.32 8.14 19.23
CA ASN A 101 15.77 8.92 20.38
C ASN A 101 16.91 9.88 20.02
N ASP A 102 17.69 9.57 18.97
CA ASP A 102 18.76 10.42 18.45
C ASP A 102 18.21 11.51 17.48
N PRO A 103 18.40 12.81 17.78
CA PRO A 103 17.95 13.89 16.92
C PRO A 103 18.63 13.91 15.55
N ALA A 104 19.87 13.43 15.43
CA ALA A 104 20.57 13.38 14.15
C ALA A 104 19.93 12.36 13.20
N ILE A 105 19.49 11.23 13.74
CA ILE A 105 18.78 10.20 12.96
C ILE A 105 17.41 10.72 12.50
N ARG A 106 16.68 11.48 13.35
CA ARG A 106 15.44 12.12 12.95
C ARG A 106 15.62 13.11 11.80
N ALA A 107 16.68 13.94 11.89
CA ALA A 107 17.02 14.88 10.81
C ALA A 107 17.35 14.14 9.51
N LEU A 108 18.14 13.07 9.59
CA LEU A 108 18.46 12.23 8.42
C LEU A 108 17.20 11.62 7.79
N ALA A 109 16.25 11.14 8.59
CA ALA A 109 14.99 10.61 8.10
C ALA A 109 14.17 11.66 7.32
N ILE A 110 14.10 12.88 7.85
CA ILE A 110 13.40 13.99 7.17
C ILE A 110 14.07 14.33 5.85
N GLU A 111 15.40 14.38 5.79
CA GLU A 111 16.13 14.62 4.54
C GLU A 111 15.98 13.47 3.53
N ASN A 112 15.93 12.22 3.98
CA ASN A 112 15.63 11.08 3.12
C ASN A 112 14.21 11.16 2.55
N ALA A 113 13.22 11.55 3.37
CA ALA A 113 11.86 11.78 2.93
C ALA A 113 11.77 12.86 1.83
N LYS A 114 12.48 13.98 2.00
CA LYS A 114 12.54 15.06 1.00
C LYS A 114 13.15 14.57 -0.32
N ARG A 115 14.27 13.82 -0.26
CA ARG A 115 14.87 13.24 -1.46
C ARG A 115 13.92 12.29 -2.17
N ALA A 116 13.22 11.43 -1.41
CA ALA A 116 12.26 10.51 -1.99
C ALA A 116 11.11 11.25 -2.70
N ILE A 117 10.64 12.36 -2.15
CA ILE A 117 9.66 13.23 -2.80
C ILE A 117 10.18 13.77 -4.13
N ASP A 118 11.41 14.28 -4.15
CA ASP A 118 12.02 14.78 -5.39
C ASP A 118 12.18 13.68 -6.43
N THR A 119 12.65 12.51 -6.02
CA THR A 119 12.81 11.33 -6.88
C THR A 119 11.46 10.87 -7.43
N ALA A 120 10.44 10.81 -6.59
CA ALA A 120 9.07 10.48 -6.99
C ALA A 120 8.55 11.41 -8.09
N ARG A 121 8.86 12.70 -8.00
CA ARG A 121 8.48 13.69 -9.05
C ARG A 121 9.22 13.44 -10.36
N VAL A 122 10.48 13.06 -10.34
CA VAL A 122 11.25 12.69 -11.55
C VAL A 122 10.66 11.42 -12.16
N LEU A 123 10.34 10.41 -11.36
CA LEU A 123 9.69 9.17 -11.80
C LEU A 123 8.26 9.40 -12.33
N GLY A 124 7.61 10.50 -11.95
CA GLY A 124 6.20 10.77 -12.25
C GLY A 124 5.25 9.97 -11.37
N ALA A 125 5.67 9.58 -10.16
CA ALA A 125 4.84 8.86 -9.19
C ALA A 125 3.59 9.66 -8.81
N GLU A 126 2.46 8.97 -8.64
CA GLU A 126 1.20 9.57 -8.25
C GLU A 126 1.13 9.84 -6.74
N VAL A 127 1.80 9.00 -5.93
CA VAL A 127 1.83 9.12 -4.48
C VAL A 127 3.21 8.76 -3.92
N VAL A 128 3.61 9.42 -2.84
CA VAL A 128 4.74 9.01 -1.99
C VAL A 128 4.16 8.37 -0.74
N VAL A 129 4.47 7.09 -0.52
CA VAL A 129 3.97 6.36 0.64
C VAL A 129 5.07 6.25 1.69
N PHE A 130 4.71 6.50 2.93
CA PHE A 130 5.56 6.32 4.10
C PHE A 130 5.14 5.06 4.83
N TRP A 131 5.84 3.96 4.58
CA TRP A 131 5.79 2.79 5.41
C TRP A 131 6.81 2.94 6.54
N ASN A 132 6.32 2.98 7.79
CA ASN A 132 7.14 3.42 8.90
C ASN A 132 8.06 2.33 9.50
N GLY A 133 8.20 1.20 8.85
CA GLY A 133 9.09 0.07 9.07
C GLY A 133 9.72 -0.14 10.45
N ARG A 134 10.46 0.81 10.98
CA ARG A 134 11.15 0.70 12.28
C ARG A 134 10.58 1.62 13.37
N GLU A 135 9.54 2.38 13.07
CA GLU A 135 8.89 3.25 14.06
C GLU A 135 8.14 2.41 15.10
N GLY A 136 8.62 2.40 16.33
CA GLY A 136 8.02 1.57 17.38
C GLY A 136 8.98 1.25 18.51
N PHE A 137 8.67 0.19 19.24
CA PHE A 137 9.46 -0.28 20.39
C PHE A 137 9.33 -1.78 20.60
N ASP A 138 10.37 -2.41 21.15
CA ASP A 138 10.35 -3.84 21.48
C ASP A 138 10.07 -4.06 22.97
N PHE A 139 10.53 -3.16 23.84
CA PHE A 139 10.32 -3.22 25.28
C PHE A 139 9.65 -1.93 25.79
N VAL A 140 8.80 -2.09 26.80
CA VAL A 140 8.10 -0.98 27.45
C VAL A 140 9.09 0.06 27.98
N LEU A 141 8.73 1.34 27.91
CA LEU A 141 9.50 2.49 28.38
C LEU A 141 10.85 2.73 27.70
N THR A 142 11.21 1.97 26.68
CA THR A 142 12.41 2.30 25.86
C THR A 142 12.21 3.57 25.03
N LYS A 143 10.96 3.96 24.81
CA LYS A 143 10.54 5.20 24.19
C LYS A 143 9.43 5.88 24.99
N ASN A 144 9.41 7.21 24.93
CA ASN A 144 8.27 7.99 25.42
C ASN A 144 7.23 8.12 24.30
N GLY A 145 6.07 7.47 24.43
CA GLY A 145 5.02 7.48 23.41
C GLY A 145 4.48 8.88 23.09
N ARG A 146 4.37 9.78 24.09
CA ARG A 146 3.94 11.16 23.83
C ARG A 146 4.94 11.95 23.00
N ASP A 147 6.24 11.70 23.24
CA ASP A 147 7.29 12.34 22.45
C ASP A 147 7.38 11.72 21.06
N ALA A 148 7.13 10.41 20.91
CA ALA A 148 7.03 9.76 19.61
C ALA A 148 5.94 10.41 18.73
N VAL A 149 4.73 10.62 19.26
CA VAL A 149 3.66 11.31 18.53
C VAL A 149 4.08 12.72 18.14
N LYS A 150 4.68 13.50 19.05
CA LYS A 150 5.16 14.85 18.74
C LYS A 150 6.22 14.87 17.63
N ARG A 151 7.16 13.90 17.69
CA ARG A 151 8.23 13.76 16.68
C ARG A 151 7.66 13.38 15.31
N LEU A 152 6.67 12.48 15.25
CA LEU A 152 5.97 12.16 14.00
C LEU A 152 5.25 13.37 13.43
N VAL A 153 4.49 14.10 14.26
CA VAL A 153 3.79 15.34 13.83
C VAL A 153 4.79 16.37 13.32
N ASP A 154 5.89 16.62 14.04
CA ASP A 154 6.92 17.56 13.63
C ASP A 154 7.61 17.12 12.33
N GLY A 155 8.03 15.86 12.23
CA GLY A 155 8.67 15.30 11.05
C GLY A 155 7.79 15.41 9.80
N PHE A 156 6.54 14.96 9.89
CA PHE A 156 5.61 15.02 8.76
C PHE A 156 5.21 16.46 8.40
N ASN A 157 5.13 17.40 9.35
CA ASN A 157 4.94 18.80 9.03
C ASN A 157 6.12 19.39 8.26
N GLN A 158 7.37 19.06 8.63
CA GLN A 158 8.56 19.49 7.90
C GLN A 158 8.60 18.93 6.47
N VAL A 159 8.26 17.64 6.33
CA VAL A 159 8.17 16.97 5.03
C VAL A 159 7.07 17.61 4.16
N ALA A 160 5.91 17.87 4.71
CA ALA A 160 4.80 18.49 4.01
C ALA A 160 5.09 19.94 3.60
N ALA A 161 5.72 20.73 4.48
CA ALA A 161 6.13 22.10 4.18
C ALA A 161 7.08 22.13 2.98
N TYR A 162 8.09 21.24 2.99
CA TYR A 162 9.01 21.08 1.86
C TYR A 162 8.30 20.67 0.57
N ALA A 163 7.44 19.64 0.66
CA ALA A 163 6.71 19.14 -0.49
C ALA A 163 5.84 20.23 -1.13
N LYS A 164 5.12 20.99 -0.31
CA LYS A 164 4.28 22.10 -0.74
C LYS A 164 5.08 23.25 -1.35
N GLU A 165 6.16 23.65 -0.69
CA GLU A 165 7.03 24.74 -1.17
C GLU A 165 7.64 24.42 -2.54
N LYS A 166 8.14 23.19 -2.72
CA LYS A 166 8.89 22.80 -3.90
C LYS A 166 8.02 22.30 -5.04
N HIS A 167 6.90 21.63 -4.73
CA HIS A 167 6.07 20.91 -5.71
C HIS A 167 4.59 21.34 -5.72
N GLY A 168 4.20 22.25 -4.83
CA GLY A 168 2.83 22.76 -4.73
C GLY A 168 1.85 21.77 -4.07
N ASP A 169 0.57 22.06 -4.18
CA ASP A 169 -0.51 21.29 -3.54
C ASP A 169 -0.88 19.98 -4.28
N ASN A 170 -0.28 19.71 -5.44
CA ASN A 170 -0.59 18.53 -6.26
C ASN A 170 0.22 17.28 -5.90
N ILE A 171 1.00 17.32 -4.80
CA ILE A 171 1.70 16.15 -4.30
C ILE A 171 0.78 15.39 -3.33
N ARG A 172 0.76 14.08 -3.45
CA ARG A 172 0.03 13.19 -2.55
C ARG A 172 1.04 12.43 -1.69
N LEU A 173 0.85 12.51 -0.38
CA LEU A 173 1.64 11.80 0.61
C LEU A 173 0.70 10.83 1.33
N ALA A 174 1.04 9.57 1.46
CA ALA A 174 0.22 8.62 2.20
C ALA A 174 1.04 7.91 3.27
N ILE A 175 0.37 7.46 4.31
CA ILE A 175 1.00 6.68 5.38
C ILE A 175 0.37 5.29 5.36
N GLU A 176 1.22 4.27 5.39
CA GLU A 176 0.81 2.88 5.44
C GLU A 176 0.93 2.36 6.87
N PRO A 177 -0.20 1.96 7.51
CA PRO A 177 -0.20 1.39 8.84
C PRO A 177 0.27 -0.06 8.83
N LYS A 178 1.04 -0.46 9.88
CA LYS A 178 1.39 -1.86 10.16
C LYS A 178 1.49 -2.09 11.66
N PRO A 179 0.88 -3.16 12.22
CA PRO A 179 0.80 -3.34 13.67
C PRO A 179 2.12 -3.83 14.30
N ASN A 180 2.85 -4.65 13.60
CA ASN A 180 4.11 -5.27 14.03
C ASN A 180 4.96 -5.63 12.80
N GLU A 181 6.20 -6.09 13.05
CA GLU A 181 7.20 -6.36 12.03
C GLU A 181 7.67 -5.11 11.25
N PRO A 182 8.95 -4.81 11.38
CA PRO A 182 10.01 -5.58 12.04
C PRO A 182 10.13 -5.35 13.57
N ARG A 183 9.38 -4.40 14.14
CA ARG A 183 9.33 -4.18 15.60
C ARG A 183 8.16 -4.96 16.21
N ALA A 184 8.29 -5.34 17.48
CA ALA A 184 7.21 -6.03 18.20
C ALA A 184 5.94 -5.18 18.33
N ASN A 185 6.12 -3.85 18.51
CA ASN A 185 5.04 -2.87 18.59
C ASN A 185 5.40 -1.70 17.69
N MET A 186 4.59 -1.45 16.67
CA MET A 186 4.80 -0.33 15.76
C MET A 186 3.88 0.83 16.08
N TYR A 187 4.38 2.06 15.93
CA TYR A 187 3.55 3.24 15.89
C TYR A 187 2.82 3.31 14.55
N LEU A 188 1.62 3.89 14.54
CA LEU A 188 0.72 3.93 13.40
C LEU A 188 0.32 2.51 12.97
N ALA A 189 -0.09 1.73 13.98
CA ALA A 189 -0.40 0.31 13.85
C ALA A 189 -1.66 0.01 13.03
N ASN A 190 -2.55 0.99 12.86
CA ASN A 190 -3.82 0.85 12.16
C ASN A 190 -4.28 2.18 11.55
N VAL A 191 -5.31 2.12 10.71
CA VAL A 191 -5.88 3.29 10.01
C VAL A 191 -6.31 4.38 10.98
N GLY A 192 -6.93 4.02 12.11
CA GLY A 192 -7.38 5.01 13.11
C GLY A 192 -6.22 5.84 13.69
N GLU A 193 -5.06 5.21 13.96
CA GLU A 193 -3.87 5.92 14.41
C GLU A 193 -3.30 6.85 13.34
N VAL A 194 -3.31 6.44 12.09
CA VAL A 194 -2.87 7.28 10.97
C VAL A 194 -3.80 8.47 10.80
N LEU A 195 -5.12 8.28 10.82
CA LEU A 195 -6.09 9.36 10.74
C LEU A 195 -5.96 10.32 11.93
N TYR A 196 -5.72 9.79 13.15
CA TYR A 196 -5.40 10.62 14.31
C TYR A 196 -4.14 11.46 14.06
N LEU A 197 -3.05 10.87 13.58
CA LEU A 197 -1.82 11.61 13.28
C LEU A 197 -2.09 12.72 12.25
N ILE A 198 -2.77 12.41 11.14
CA ILE A 198 -3.12 13.39 10.10
C ILE A 198 -3.93 14.54 10.70
N SER A 199 -4.86 14.26 11.62
CA SER A 199 -5.64 15.30 12.29
C SER A 199 -4.80 16.24 13.15
N ARG A 200 -3.60 15.82 13.58
CA ARG A 200 -2.66 16.58 14.39
C ARG A 200 -1.67 17.41 13.56
N LEU A 201 -1.58 17.17 12.27
CA LEU A 201 -0.74 17.96 11.37
C LEU A 201 -1.27 19.38 11.23
N ASP A 202 -0.42 20.30 10.82
CA ASP A 202 -0.80 21.69 10.54
C ASP A 202 -1.93 21.75 9.51
N GLN A 203 -2.91 22.58 9.76
CA GLN A 203 -4.09 22.70 8.90
C GLN A 203 -3.74 23.01 7.44
N SER A 204 -2.66 23.76 7.22
CA SER A 204 -2.14 24.11 5.89
C SER A 204 -1.56 22.94 5.12
N HIS A 205 -1.25 21.82 5.78
CA HIS A 205 -0.55 20.67 5.18
C HIS A 205 -1.33 19.36 5.22
N ARG A 206 -2.31 19.21 6.12
CA ARG A 206 -3.02 17.93 6.33
C ARG A 206 -3.78 17.43 5.10
N HIS A 207 -4.10 18.32 4.15
CA HIS A 207 -4.76 17.93 2.90
C HIS A 207 -3.83 17.15 1.97
N LEU A 208 -2.51 17.32 2.10
CA LEU A 208 -1.50 16.59 1.34
C LEU A 208 -1.39 15.12 1.78
N PHE A 209 -1.84 14.79 3.01
CA PHE A 209 -1.74 13.45 3.57
C PHE A 209 -3.03 12.66 3.45
N GLY A 210 -2.85 11.38 3.14
CA GLY A 210 -3.87 10.34 3.17
C GLY A 210 -3.31 9.04 3.76
N VAL A 211 -4.03 7.97 3.55
CA VAL A 211 -3.71 6.63 4.03
C VAL A 211 -3.51 5.71 2.82
N ASN A 212 -2.58 4.79 2.94
CA ASN A 212 -2.46 3.59 2.13
C ASN A 212 -2.81 2.38 3.03
N PRO A 213 -4.10 2.03 3.22
CA PRO A 213 -4.43 0.81 3.94
C PRO A 213 -3.99 -0.41 3.15
N GLU A 214 -3.51 -1.41 3.88
CA GLU A 214 -3.18 -2.71 3.33
C GLU A 214 -4.02 -3.80 3.98
N THR A 215 -4.61 -4.67 3.16
CA THR A 215 -5.56 -5.69 3.64
C THR A 215 -4.91 -6.70 4.58
N ALA A 216 -3.67 -7.15 4.30
CA ALA A 216 -2.93 -8.05 5.19
C ALA A 216 -2.60 -7.40 6.53
N HIS A 217 -2.16 -6.15 6.55
CA HIS A 217 -1.79 -5.44 7.77
C HIS A 217 -2.98 -5.30 8.74
N SER A 218 -4.18 -5.00 8.23
CA SER A 218 -5.40 -5.00 9.05
C SER A 218 -5.69 -6.40 9.62
N ARG A 219 -5.50 -7.46 8.81
CA ARG A 219 -5.70 -8.85 9.26
C ARG A 219 -4.71 -9.29 10.33
N ILE A 220 -3.43 -8.92 10.20
CA ILE A 220 -2.41 -9.17 11.22
C ILE A 220 -2.78 -8.48 12.54
N ALA A 221 -3.35 -7.27 12.47
CA ALA A 221 -3.85 -6.54 13.63
C ALA A 221 -5.10 -7.16 14.26
N GLY A 222 -5.74 -8.15 13.62
CA GLY A 222 -7.04 -8.70 14.04
C GLY A 222 -8.20 -7.75 13.77
N LEU A 223 -8.02 -6.81 12.85
CA LEU A 223 -9.01 -5.80 12.44
C LEU A 223 -9.72 -6.18 11.15
N ASP A 224 -10.74 -5.42 10.80
CA ASP A 224 -11.50 -5.56 9.57
C ASP A 224 -11.01 -4.54 8.54
N TYR A 225 -10.35 -5.01 7.47
CA TYR A 225 -9.83 -4.13 6.42
C TYR A 225 -10.94 -3.42 5.63
N LEU A 226 -12.16 -3.97 5.58
CA LEU A 226 -13.28 -3.29 4.95
C LEU A 226 -13.65 -2.03 5.73
N TRP A 227 -13.74 -2.14 7.07
CA TRP A 227 -13.98 -1.00 7.94
C TRP A 227 -12.85 0.04 7.85
N ASP A 228 -11.60 -0.39 7.80
CA ASP A 228 -10.44 0.49 7.64
C ASP A 228 -10.53 1.31 6.35
N VAL A 229 -10.92 0.68 5.24
CA VAL A 229 -11.12 1.37 3.96
C VAL A 229 -12.32 2.33 4.01
N GLU A 230 -13.45 1.93 4.62
CA GLU A 230 -14.62 2.80 4.79
C GLU A 230 -14.30 4.04 5.63
N MET A 231 -13.49 3.90 6.70
CA MET A 231 -13.00 5.05 7.47
C MET A 231 -12.13 6.00 6.61
N CYS A 232 -11.26 5.46 5.78
CA CYS A 232 -10.44 6.27 4.87
C CYS A 232 -11.30 7.01 3.84
N LEU A 233 -12.33 6.36 3.31
CA LEU A 233 -13.27 6.94 2.34
C LEU A 233 -14.11 8.06 2.97
N GLU A 234 -14.67 7.82 4.17
CA GLU A 234 -15.46 8.81 4.91
C GLU A 234 -14.63 10.06 5.23
N ALA A 235 -13.39 9.88 5.64
CA ALA A 235 -12.45 10.96 5.92
C ALA A 235 -11.92 11.67 4.65
N GLY A 236 -12.20 11.18 3.45
CA GLY A 236 -11.62 11.65 2.20
C GLY A 236 -10.09 11.45 2.13
N LYS A 237 -9.59 10.37 2.74
CA LYS A 237 -8.17 10.10 2.95
C LYS A 237 -7.67 8.80 2.33
N LEU A 238 -8.47 8.10 1.54
CA LEU A 238 -8.00 6.95 0.78
C LEU A 238 -7.19 7.44 -0.43
N PHE A 239 -5.86 7.52 -0.29
CA PHE A 239 -4.98 8.03 -1.35
C PHE A 239 -4.37 6.92 -2.19
N HIS A 240 -4.16 5.76 -1.62
CA HIS A 240 -3.65 4.55 -2.22
C HIS A 240 -4.24 3.34 -1.52
N ILE A 241 -4.11 2.14 -2.07
CA ILE A 241 -4.52 0.90 -1.42
C ILE A 241 -3.65 -0.26 -1.88
N HIS A 242 -3.14 -1.04 -0.91
CA HIS A 242 -2.49 -2.32 -1.14
C HIS A 242 -3.44 -3.48 -0.89
N LEU A 243 -3.54 -4.35 -1.88
CA LEU A 243 -4.36 -5.56 -1.82
C LEU A 243 -3.49 -6.81 -1.82
N ASN A 244 -3.77 -7.67 -0.87
CA ASN A 244 -3.19 -8.99 -0.71
C ASN A 244 -4.14 -9.86 0.12
N SER A 245 -3.73 -11.06 0.47
CA SER A 245 -4.44 -11.93 1.40
C SER A 245 -3.55 -12.33 2.57
N GLN A 246 -4.16 -12.61 3.71
CA GLN A 246 -3.50 -12.96 4.96
C GLN A 246 -4.26 -14.04 5.71
N ASP A 247 -3.60 -15.11 6.10
CA ASP A 247 -4.19 -16.19 6.88
C ASP A 247 -4.09 -15.91 8.39
N GLY A 248 -4.96 -15.02 8.87
CA GLY A 248 -5.09 -14.67 10.29
C GLY A 248 -3.94 -13.84 10.84
N GLN A 249 -3.75 -13.89 12.17
CA GLN A 249 -2.73 -13.12 12.91
C GLN A 249 -1.40 -13.88 12.93
N ARG A 250 -0.72 -13.88 11.81
CA ARG A 250 0.61 -14.50 11.65
C ARG A 250 1.62 -13.43 11.22
N TYR A 251 2.83 -13.87 10.82
CA TYR A 251 3.75 -12.99 10.11
C TYR A 251 3.11 -12.51 8.79
N ASP A 252 3.63 -11.44 8.26
CA ASP A 252 3.17 -10.85 7.00
C ASP A 252 3.45 -11.80 5.82
N GLN A 253 2.37 -12.42 5.32
CA GLN A 253 2.49 -13.49 4.32
C GLN A 253 2.44 -12.96 2.89
N ASP A 254 1.77 -11.83 2.66
CA ASP A 254 1.60 -11.21 1.35
C ASP A 254 1.10 -12.20 0.28
N LEU A 255 0.05 -12.97 0.65
CA LEU A 255 -0.56 -13.96 -0.24
C LEU A 255 -1.29 -13.30 -1.41
N PRO A 256 -1.53 -14.02 -2.52
CA PRO A 256 -2.29 -13.49 -3.65
C PRO A 256 -3.67 -12.97 -3.24
N PHE A 257 -4.07 -11.81 -3.75
CA PHE A 257 -5.40 -11.25 -3.49
C PHE A 257 -6.51 -12.22 -3.91
N GLY A 258 -7.56 -12.30 -3.10
CA GLY A 258 -8.69 -13.19 -3.34
C GLY A 258 -8.48 -14.63 -2.88
N TYR A 259 -7.36 -14.93 -2.18
CA TYR A 259 -7.03 -16.30 -1.78
C TYR A 259 -7.70 -16.73 -0.47
N THR A 260 -7.72 -15.89 0.57
CA THR A 260 -8.18 -16.30 1.91
C THR A 260 -9.61 -15.90 2.25
N GLU A 261 -10.07 -14.71 1.82
CA GLU A 261 -11.39 -14.16 2.19
C GLU A 261 -12.16 -13.61 0.96
N PRO A 262 -12.39 -14.39 -0.10
CA PRO A 262 -12.92 -13.85 -1.36
C PRO A 262 -14.30 -13.19 -1.23
N LEU A 263 -15.11 -13.56 -0.24
CA LEU A 263 -16.40 -12.91 0.02
C LEU A 263 -16.22 -11.49 0.59
N LYS A 264 -15.25 -11.31 1.46
CA LYS A 264 -14.92 -9.99 2.00
C LYS A 264 -14.23 -9.13 0.95
N ASP A 265 -13.36 -9.73 0.13
CA ASP A 265 -12.73 -9.06 -1.01
C ASP A 265 -13.78 -8.59 -2.03
N LEU A 266 -14.81 -9.39 -2.31
CA LEU A 266 -15.96 -8.97 -3.10
C LEU A 266 -16.65 -7.74 -2.49
N ALA A 267 -16.91 -7.76 -1.18
CA ALA A 267 -17.53 -6.63 -0.49
C ALA A 267 -16.65 -5.38 -0.52
N LEU A 268 -15.33 -5.52 -0.37
CA LEU A 268 -14.38 -4.40 -0.52
C LEU A 268 -14.49 -3.76 -1.90
N LEU A 269 -14.53 -4.55 -2.96
CA LEU A 269 -14.66 -4.03 -4.32
C LEU A 269 -16.01 -3.36 -4.56
N VAL A 270 -17.09 -3.85 -3.94
CA VAL A 270 -18.40 -3.16 -3.93
C VAL A 270 -18.28 -1.78 -3.30
N VAL A 271 -17.63 -1.67 -2.13
CA VAL A 271 -17.42 -0.40 -1.43
C VAL A 271 -16.59 0.58 -2.26
N LEU A 272 -15.48 0.12 -2.86
CA LEU A 272 -14.64 0.97 -3.71
C LEU A 272 -15.40 1.49 -4.96
N GLN A 273 -16.25 0.64 -5.56
CA GLN A 273 -17.09 1.03 -6.70
C GLN A 273 -18.16 2.05 -6.31
N ASP A 274 -18.83 1.84 -5.18
CA ASP A 274 -19.89 2.72 -4.69
C ASP A 274 -19.34 4.08 -4.28
N ALA A 275 -18.12 4.12 -3.74
CA ALA A 275 -17.40 5.35 -3.43
C ALA A 275 -16.83 6.06 -4.68
N GLY A 276 -16.89 5.44 -5.85
CA GLY A 276 -16.28 5.99 -7.07
C GLY A 276 -14.76 6.13 -6.96
N TYR A 277 -14.09 5.20 -6.27
CA TYR A 277 -12.64 5.24 -6.13
C TYR A 277 -11.94 5.18 -7.49
N GLU A 278 -11.12 6.18 -7.80
CA GLU A 278 -10.38 6.32 -9.06
C GLU A 278 -8.85 6.21 -8.86
N GLY A 279 -8.38 5.89 -7.64
CA GLY A 279 -6.96 5.70 -7.36
C GLY A 279 -6.41 4.40 -7.91
N ILE A 280 -5.11 4.21 -7.78
CA ILE A 280 -4.44 2.96 -8.12
C ILE A 280 -4.85 1.90 -7.10
N VAL A 281 -5.13 0.71 -7.60
CA VAL A 281 -5.27 -0.51 -6.80
C VAL A 281 -4.01 -1.34 -7.03
N ALA A 282 -3.18 -1.46 -6.01
CA ALA A 282 -1.89 -2.11 -6.14
C ALA A 282 -1.79 -3.37 -5.29
N PHE A 283 -0.87 -4.24 -5.67
CA PHE A 283 -0.58 -5.46 -4.95
C PHE A 283 0.73 -5.33 -4.18
N ASP A 284 0.68 -5.59 -2.87
CA ASP A 284 1.86 -5.93 -2.07
C ASP A 284 1.80 -7.42 -1.73
N ILE A 285 2.51 -8.21 -2.52
CA ILE A 285 2.48 -9.68 -2.49
C ILE A 285 3.88 -10.24 -2.64
N LYS A 286 4.10 -11.46 -2.16
CA LYS A 286 5.41 -12.13 -2.23
C LYS A 286 5.29 -13.51 -2.87
N ALA A 287 6.06 -13.73 -3.94
CA ALA A 287 6.19 -15.07 -4.51
C ALA A 287 6.83 -16.03 -3.49
N PRO A 288 6.23 -17.21 -3.23
CA PRO A 288 6.77 -18.16 -2.28
C PRO A 288 8.21 -18.56 -2.59
N ARG A 289 8.98 -18.92 -1.55
CA ARG A 289 10.35 -19.45 -1.70
C ARG A 289 10.42 -20.69 -2.57
N THR A 290 9.33 -21.46 -2.60
CA THR A 290 9.21 -22.73 -3.31
C THR A 290 8.94 -22.57 -4.80
N ASP A 291 8.58 -21.36 -5.25
CA ASP A 291 8.34 -21.11 -6.67
C ASP A 291 9.65 -21.09 -7.48
N ASP A 292 9.60 -21.74 -8.63
CA ASP A 292 10.71 -21.69 -9.61
C ASP A 292 10.89 -20.24 -10.09
N PRO A 293 12.13 -19.73 -10.17
CA PRO A 293 12.40 -18.36 -10.61
C PRO A 293 11.73 -17.94 -11.93
N LYS A 294 11.55 -18.88 -12.85
CA LYS A 294 10.88 -18.62 -14.16
C LYS A 294 9.38 -18.31 -14.01
N ASN A 295 8.76 -18.71 -12.92
CA ASN A 295 7.32 -18.56 -12.67
C ASN A 295 7.00 -17.42 -11.68
N ILE A 296 7.99 -16.61 -11.33
CA ILE A 296 7.85 -15.57 -10.29
C ILE A 296 6.72 -14.56 -10.58
N ALA A 297 6.41 -14.31 -11.84
CA ALA A 297 5.33 -13.40 -12.24
C ALA A 297 3.92 -13.98 -12.01
N ASP A 298 3.81 -15.29 -11.74
CA ASP A 298 2.51 -15.93 -11.51
C ASP A 298 1.78 -15.32 -10.31
N ILE A 299 2.50 -14.90 -9.26
CA ILE A 299 1.90 -14.25 -8.09
C ILE A 299 1.11 -12.99 -8.47
N VAL A 300 1.68 -12.16 -9.36
CA VAL A 300 1.02 -10.93 -9.85
C VAL A 300 -0.12 -11.29 -10.79
N THR A 301 0.08 -12.23 -11.70
CA THR A 301 -0.93 -12.66 -12.67
C THR A 301 -2.15 -13.28 -11.98
N VAL A 302 -1.95 -14.12 -10.97
CA VAL A 302 -3.04 -14.73 -10.19
C VAL A 302 -3.82 -13.66 -9.43
N SER A 303 -3.14 -12.74 -8.73
CA SER A 303 -3.79 -11.65 -8.01
C SER A 303 -4.61 -10.75 -8.94
N SER A 304 -4.06 -10.43 -10.11
CA SER A 304 -4.77 -9.65 -11.13
C SER A 304 -6.02 -10.36 -11.65
N ARG A 305 -5.95 -11.65 -11.96
CA ARG A 305 -7.10 -12.45 -12.39
C ARG A 305 -8.20 -12.52 -11.33
N ASN A 306 -7.81 -12.76 -10.08
CA ASN A 306 -8.74 -12.81 -8.96
C ASN A 306 -9.45 -11.47 -8.80
N LEU A 307 -8.70 -10.36 -8.79
CA LEU A 307 -9.26 -9.01 -8.68
C LEU A 307 -10.23 -8.73 -9.83
N LEU A 308 -9.87 -9.01 -11.07
CA LEU A 308 -10.73 -8.75 -12.22
C LEU A 308 -12.02 -9.57 -12.17
N SER A 309 -11.93 -10.85 -11.79
CA SER A 309 -13.10 -11.71 -11.62
C SER A 309 -14.02 -11.18 -10.51
N LEU A 310 -13.47 -10.80 -9.36
CA LEU A 310 -14.23 -10.24 -8.26
C LEU A 310 -14.79 -8.85 -8.59
N TRP A 311 -14.07 -8.04 -9.37
CA TRP A 311 -14.53 -6.73 -9.82
C TRP A 311 -15.77 -6.82 -10.70
N GLU A 312 -15.81 -7.77 -11.64
CA GLU A 312 -16.98 -8.02 -12.48
C GLU A 312 -18.18 -8.49 -11.65
N LYS A 313 -17.94 -9.40 -10.71
CA LYS A 313 -18.97 -9.86 -9.78
C LYS A 313 -19.49 -8.72 -8.90
N ALA A 314 -18.60 -7.85 -8.42
CA ALA A 314 -18.98 -6.67 -7.65
C ALA A 314 -19.85 -5.70 -8.47
N LEU A 315 -19.58 -5.51 -9.76
CA LEU A 315 -20.42 -4.69 -10.65
C LEU A 315 -21.83 -5.28 -10.81
N ALA A 316 -21.96 -6.60 -10.77
CA ALA A 316 -23.25 -7.30 -10.91
C ALA A 316 -24.08 -7.38 -9.62
N VAL A 317 -23.51 -7.02 -8.47
CA VAL A 317 -24.24 -7.01 -7.18
C VAL A 317 -25.34 -5.95 -7.22
N ASP A 318 -26.59 -6.34 -6.94
CA ASP A 318 -27.72 -5.42 -6.81
C ASP A 318 -27.65 -4.63 -5.48
N ARG A 319 -27.36 -3.33 -5.58
CA ARG A 319 -27.25 -2.41 -4.44
C ARG A 319 -28.61 -2.21 -3.74
N ASP A 320 -29.69 -2.22 -4.49
CA ASP A 320 -31.05 -2.11 -3.92
C ASP A 320 -31.41 -3.35 -3.12
N ALA A 321 -30.96 -4.54 -3.55
CA ALA A 321 -31.09 -5.75 -2.76
C ALA A 321 -30.34 -5.66 -1.43
N ILE A 322 -29.08 -5.17 -1.45
CA ILE A 322 -28.32 -4.93 -0.21
C ILE A 322 -29.08 -4.00 0.71
N GLN A 323 -29.61 -2.88 0.18
CA GLN A 323 -30.34 -1.91 0.99
C GLN A 323 -31.62 -2.50 1.57
N ARG A 324 -32.41 -3.24 0.79
CA ARG A 324 -33.59 -3.96 1.29
C ARG A 324 -33.25 -4.92 2.44
N PHE A 325 -32.19 -5.72 2.31
CA PHE A 325 -31.78 -6.64 3.38
C PHE A 325 -31.37 -5.89 4.67
N ARG A 326 -30.70 -4.72 4.53
CA ARG A 326 -30.35 -3.87 5.67
C ARG A 326 -31.59 -3.33 6.37
N ASP A 327 -32.55 -2.78 5.62
CA ASP A 327 -33.77 -2.18 6.14
C ASP A 327 -34.66 -3.22 6.86
N GLU A 328 -34.73 -4.42 6.29
CA GLU A 328 -35.48 -5.56 6.83
C GLU A 328 -34.71 -6.29 7.96
N LYS A 329 -33.48 -5.90 8.28
CA LYS A 329 -32.58 -6.54 9.26
C LYS A 329 -32.36 -8.03 8.97
N ARG A 330 -32.28 -8.40 7.70
CA ARG A 330 -32.09 -9.78 7.21
C ARG A 330 -30.61 -10.08 6.95
N ASN A 331 -29.77 -9.88 7.96
CA ASN A 331 -28.32 -9.97 7.83
C ASN A 331 -27.82 -11.33 7.29
N THR A 332 -28.39 -12.42 7.77
CA THR A 332 -28.05 -13.78 7.27
C THR A 332 -28.44 -13.97 5.80
N ALA A 333 -29.60 -13.42 5.39
CA ALA A 333 -30.02 -13.47 4.00
C ALA A 333 -29.11 -12.64 3.09
N LEU A 334 -28.65 -11.47 3.57
CA LEU A 334 -27.65 -10.67 2.86
C LEU A 334 -26.33 -11.46 2.68
N ALA A 335 -25.84 -12.10 3.73
CA ALA A 335 -24.64 -12.95 3.63
C ALA A 335 -24.82 -14.06 2.59
N GLY A 336 -25.97 -14.72 2.57
CA GLY A 336 -26.31 -15.75 1.57
C GLY A 336 -26.38 -15.17 0.15
N TYR A 337 -26.97 -13.99 -0.01
CA TYR A 337 -27.03 -13.29 -1.30
C TYR A 337 -25.63 -12.96 -1.85
N LEU A 338 -24.75 -12.38 -1.02
CA LEU A 338 -23.37 -12.08 -1.41
C LEU A 338 -22.58 -13.36 -1.76
N ALA A 339 -22.79 -14.44 -1.00
CA ALA A 339 -22.20 -15.74 -1.31
C ALA A 339 -22.70 -16.28 -2.66
N GLN A 340 -23.99 -16.11 -2.99
CA GLN A 340 -24.53 -16.47 -4.30
C GLN A 340 -23.91 -15.61 -5.42
N CYS A 341 -23.73 -14.30 -5.22
CA CYS A 341 -23.03 -13.44 -6.19
C CYS A 341 -21.59 -13.88 -6.43
N LEU A 342 -20.93 -14.42 -5.40
CA LEU A 342 -19.55 -14.88 -5.50
C LEU A 342 -19.43 -16.25 -6.18
N TYR A 343 -20.26 -17.23 -5.79
CA TYR A 343 -20.10 -18.64 -6.18
C TYR A 343 -21.10 -19.12 -7.26
N GLY A 344 -22.19 -18.40 -7.47
CA GLY A 344 -23.19 -18.67 -8.51
C GLY A 344 -22.80 -18.06 -9.83
#